data_fb14612dc2d844a4a84c269748f5cbad
#
_entry.id   fb14612dc2d844a4a84c269748f5cbad
#
_cell.length_a   1.000
_cell.length_b   1.000
_cell.length_c   1.000
_cell.angle_alpha   90.00
_cell.angle_beta   90.00
_cell.angle_gamma   90.00
#
_symmetry.space_group_name_H-M   'P 1'
#
loop_
_entity.id
_entity.type
_entity.pdbx_description
1 polymer ?
#
loop_
_entity_poly.entity_id
_entity_poly.type
_entity_poly.pdbx_seq_one_letter_code
_entity_poly.pdbx_strand_id
1 'polypeptide(L)'
;MSDNATTSRKTGKTSDRENERAWYAVYTKPKCENSVVTLLNNAAIETLNPKIQVRKYVKGKYILVVEQLFPSYFFAFLNKEKEGHMVKYTRGVKYIVGKENPMTVPLEIINSIKERLEGEIIRQIPENFKKGDRVLIKEGPFKDFYGIFEGTVPGKERSIILLEAIYSRLNIEIFSLKKA
;
A
#
# COMPACT_ATOMS: atom_id res chain seq x y z
N MET A 1 49.50 -47.09 -15.87
CA MET A 1 48.75 -46.67 -14.67
C MET A 1 48.35 -45.21 -14.89
N SER A 2 47.10 -45.00 -15.28
CA SER A 2 46.62 -43.74 -15.79
C SER A 2 45.45 -43.34 -14.91
N ASP A 3 45.62 -42.29 -14.16
CA ASP A 3 44.52 -41.73 -13.36
C ASP A 3 43.86 -40.54 -14.11
N ASN A 4 42.64 -40.81 -14.56
CA ASN A 4 41.75 -39.82 -15.16
C ASN A 4 41.04 -39.05 -14.07
N ALA A 5 41.36 -37.78 -13.86
CA ALA A 5 40.61 -36.86 -13.02
C ALA A 5 39.44 -36.26 -13.82
N THR A 6 38.25 -36.70 -13.53
CA THR A 6 37.01 -36.20 -14.08
C THR A 6 36.66 -34.84 -13.51
N THR A 7 36.82 -33.79 -14.31
CA THR A 7 36.35 -32.43 -13.98
C THR A 7 34.82 -32.37 -14.14
N SER A 8 34.12 -32.38 -13.00
CA SER A 8 32.67 -32.20 -12.96
C SER A 8 32.33 -30.73 -13.20
N ARG A 9 31.77 -30.42 -14.38
CA ARG A 9 31.26 -29.09 -14.74
C ARG A 9 29.99 -28.80 -13.95
N LYS A 10 30.06 -27.82 -13.04
CA LYS A 10 28.89 -27.13 -12.48
C LYS A 10 28.32 -26.21 -13.53
N THR A 11 27.41 -26.69 -14.37
CA THR A 11 26.58 -25.87 -15.26
C THR A 11 25.13 -26.23 -15.00
N GLY A 12 24.37 -25.38 -14.35
CA GLY A 12 22.94 -25.63 -14.16
C GLY A 12 22.20 -24.77 -13.13
N LYS A 13 22.58 -23.50 -12.94
CA LYS A 13 21.80 -22.63 -12.05
C LYS A 13 21.62 -21.18 -12.53
N THR A 14 22.13 -20.82 -13.68
CA THR A 14 22.07 -19.43 -14.18
C THR A 14 20.90 -19.22 -15.15
N SER A 15 20.51 -20.23 -15.94
CA SER A 15 19.51 -20.08 -16.99
C SER A 15 18.06 -19.97 -16.51
N ASP A 16 17.72 -20.53 -15.34
CA ASP A 16 16.35 -20.50 -14.84
C ASP A 16 15.99 -19.13 -14.24
N ARG A 17 16.96 -18.42 -13.65
CA ARG A 17 16.76 -17.08 -13.09
C ARG A 17 16.62 -15.99 -14.16
N GLU A 18 17.18 -16.18 -15.33
CA GLU A 18 17.11 -15.21 -16.44
C GLU A 18 15.72 -15.12 -17.09
N ASN A 19 14.81 -16.03 -16.76
CA ASN A 19 13.47 -16.08 -17.39
C ASN A 19 12.33 -15.86 -16.39
N GLU A 20 12.62 -15.61 -15.14
CA GLU A 20 11.62 -15.50 -14.08
C GLU A 20 11.11 -14.06 -13.93
N ARG A 21 9.79 -13.87 -14.02
CA ARG A 21 9.13 -12.61 -13.69
C ARG A 21 8.95 -12.49 -12.19
N ALA A 22 9.14 -11.29 -11.66
CA ALA A 22 8.91 -10.97 -10.26
C ALA A 22 8.34 -9.56 -10.10
N TRP A 23 7.80 -9.28 -8.92
CA TRP A 23 7.33 -7.93 -8.57
C TRP A 23 8.49 -7.04 -8.16
N TYR A 24 8.51 -5.84 -8.71
CA TYR A 24 9.48 -4.79 -8.37
C TYR A 24 8.75 -3.49 -8.04
N ALA A 25 9.30 -2.73 -7.10
CA ALA A 25 8.86 -1.37 -6.84
C ALA A 25 9.53 -0.41 -7.83
N VAL A 26 8.73 0.45 -8.47
CA VAL A 26 9.17 1.44 -9.46
C VAL A 26 8.93 2.83 -8.90
N TYR A 27 9.98 3.65 -8.89
CA TYR A 27 9.92 5.05 -8.47
C TYR A 27 9.74 5.97 -9.67
N THR A 28 8.76 6.87 -9.58
CA THR A 28 8.39 7.80 -10.65
C THR A 28 8.72 9.25 -10.28
N LYS A 29 8.61 10.14 -11.26
CA LYS A 29 8.42 11.56 -11.00
C LYS A 29 7.08 11.75 -10.27
N PRO A 30 6.97 12.76 -9.36
CA PRO A 30 5.72 13.03 -8.65
C PRO A 30 4.53 13.20 -9.61
N LYS A 31 3.40 12.60 -9.28
CA LYS A 31 2.14 12.63 -10.05
C LYS A 31 2.22 11.99 -11.45
N CYS A 32 3.25 11.19 -11.71
CA CYS A 32 3.38 10.46 -12.98
C CYS A 32 2.93 8.99 -12.88
N GLU A 33 2.54 8.52 -11.70
CA GLU A 33 2.24 7.12 -11.43
C GLU A 33 1.20 6.56 -12.41
N ASN A 34 0.05 7.21 -12.54
CA ASN A 34 -1.02 6.76 -13.42
C ASN A 34 -0.60 6.73 -14.90
N SER A 35 0.14 7.76 -15.35
CA SER A 35 0.60 7.84 -16.74
C SER A 35 1.59 6.74 -17.07
N VAL A 36 2.51 6.45 -16.16
CA VAL A 36 3.50 5.37 -16.31
C VAL A 36 2.81 4.02 -16.31
N VAL A 37 1.89 3.78 -15.38
CA VAL A 37 1.10 2.55 -15.29
C VAL A 37 0.34 2.28 -16.59
N THR A 38 -0.31 3.30 -17.17
CA THR A 38 -0.97 3.17 -18.47
C THR A 38 -0.01 2.76 -19.57
N LEU A 39 1.18 3.39 -19.64
CA LEU A 39 2.20 3.05 -20.66
C LEU A 39 2.70 1.61 -20.51
N LEU A 40 2.95 1.16 -19.28
CA LEU A 40 3.44 -0.20 -19.02
C LEU A 40 2.37 -1.26 -19.28
N ASN A 41 1.12 -1.00 -18.90
CA ASN A 41 0.01 -1.92 -19.18
C ASN A 41 -0.22 -2.07 -20.70
N ASN A 42 -0.08 -0.98 -21.47
CA ASN A 42 -0.13 -1.03 -22.95
C ASN A 42 1.03 -1.85 -23.54
N ALA A 43 2.14 -1.95 -22.82
CA ALA A 43 3.28 -2.80 -23.18
C ALA A 43 3.20 -4.22 -22.59
N ALA A 44 2.01 -4.65 -22.14
CA ALA A 44 1.75 -5.96 -21.52
C ALA A 44 2.56 -6.25 -20.26
N ILE A 45 2.98 -5.23 -19.53
CA ILE A 45 3.57 -5.36 -18.18
C ILE A 45 2.45 -5.15 -17.16
N GLU A 46 2.17 -6.19 -16.36
CA GLU A 46 1.22 -6.10 -15.26
C GLU A 46 1.72 -5.12 -14.20
N THR A 47 0.84 -4.21 -13.77
CA THR A 47 1.17 -3.22 -12.73
C THR A 47 0.15 -3.24 -11.60
N LEU A 48 0.60 -2.83 -10.41
CA LEU A 48 -0.23 -2.63 -9.23
C LEU A 48 0.05 -1.24 -8.67
N ASN A 49 -0.93 -0.34 -8.83
CA ASN A 49 -0.87 1.06 -8.38
C ASN A 49 -2.01 1.32 -7.39
N PRO A 50 -1.91 0.83 -6.15
CA PRO A 50 -3.00 0.91 -5.20
C PRO A 50 -3.26 2.35 -4.76
N LYS A 51 -4.53 2.69 -4.71
CA LYS A 51 -5.02 3.98 -4.21
C LYS A 51 -5.71 3.78 -2.87
N ILE A 52 -5.81 4.83 -2.10
CA ILE A 52 -6.54 4.83 -0.84
C ILE A 52 -7.56 5.97 -0.84
N GLN A 53 -8.78 5.69 -0.40
CA GLN A 53 -9.76 6.72 -0.13
C GLN A 53 -9.54 7.24 1.28
N VAL A 54 -9.19 8.51 1.38
CA VAL A 54 -8.97 9.18 2.67
C VAL A 54 -9.92 10.35 2.84
N ARG A 55 -10.19 10.68 4.09
CA ARG A 55 -11.01 11.82 4.45
C ARG A 55 -10.14 13.02 4.74
N LYS A 56 -10.43 14.14 4.08
CA LYS A 56 -9.67 15.39 4.29
C LYS A 56 -10.59 16.53 4.67
N TYR A 57 -10.14 17.35 5.62
CA TYR A 57 -10.82 18.58 5.98
C TYR A 57 -10.37 19.70 5.05
N VAL A 58 -11.33 20.18 4.24
CA VAL A 58 -11.08 21.24 3.24
C VAL A 58 -12.16 22.29 3.32
N LYS A 59 -11.76 23.54 3.52
CA LYS A 59 -12.68 24.70 3.54
C LYS A 59 -13.89 24.50 4.48
N GLY A 60 -13.64 24.07 5.70
CA GLY A 60 -14.70 23.93 6.72
C GLY A 60 -15.54 22.65 6.65
N LYS A 61 -15.25 21.74 5.72
CA LYS A 61 -15.98 20.47 5.58
C LYS A 61 -15.05 19.30 5.31
N TYR A 62 -15.49 18.10 5.65
CA TYR A 62 -14.81 16.87 5.28
C TYR A 62 -15.25 16.42 3.89
N ILE A 63 -14.26 16.04 3.07
CA ILE A 63 -14.48 15.45 1.76
C ILE A 63 -13.69 14.13 1.65
N LEU A 64 -14.22 13.18 0.90
CA LEU A 64 -13.49 11.97 0.55
C LEU A 64 -12.64 12.27 -0.69
N VAL A 65 -11.36 11.95 -0.60
CA VAL A 65 -10.41 12.09 -1.70
C VAL A 65 -9.69 10.77 -1.94
N VAL A 66 -9.40 10.48 -3.19
CA VAL A 66 -8.63 9.29 -3.57
C VAL A 66 -7.20 9.73 -3.84
N GLU A 67 -6.26 9.09 -3.16
CA GLU A 67 -4.83 9.38 -3.25
C GLU A 67 -4.04 8.10 -3.55
N GLN A 68 -2.79 8.27 -3.99
CA GLN A 68 -1.88 7.13 -4.11
C GLN A 68 -1.59 6.56 -2.72
N LEU A 69 -1.69 5.24 -2.56
CA LEU A 69 -1.29 4.58 -1.31
C LEU A 69 0.22 4.77 -1.08
N PHE A 70 1.00 4.73 -2.16
CA PHE A 70 2.44 4.95 -2.16
C PHE A 70 2.79 6.11 -3.12
N PRO A 71 2.81 7.37 -2.67
CA PRO A 71 3.12 8.51 -3.55
C PRO A 71 4.45 8.34 -4.26
N SER A 72 4.46 8.52 -5.57
CA SER A 72 5.59 8.31 -6.49
C SER A 72 6.08 6.87 -6.64
N TYR A 73 5.35 5.87 -6.12
CA TYR A 73 5.69 4.46 -6.29
C TYR A 73 4.50 3.66 -6.81
N PHE A 74 4.80 2.64 -7.59
CA PHE A 74 3.89 1.55 -7.92
C PHE A 74 4.67 0.24 -8.06
N PHE A 75 3.99 -0.88 -8.20
CA PHE A 75 4.62 -2.18 -8.39
C PHE A 75 4.42 -2.63 -9.83
N ALA A 76 5.44 -3.27 -10.40
CA ALA A 76 5.39 -3.87 -11.74
C ALA A 76 5.87 -5.33 -11.69
N PHE A 77 5.14 -6.21 -12.38
CA PHE A 77 5.48 -7.61 -12.52
C PHE A 77 6.21 -7.81 -13.83
N LEU A 78 7.51 -7.98 -13.78
CA LEU A 78 8.35 -7.99 -14.97
C LEU A 78 9.53 -8.97 -14.87
N ASN A 79 10.06 -9.34 -16.02
CA ASN A 79 11.37 -9.96 -16.12
C ASN A 79 12.44 -8.86 -16.18
N LYS A 80 13.30 -8.82 -15.16
CA LYS A 80 14.32 -7.78 -15.00
C LYS A 80 15.24 -7.68 -16.22
N GLU A 81 15.70 -8.81 -16.74
CA GLU A 81 16.71 -8.86 -17.82
C GLU A 81 16.10 -8.45 -19.18
N LYS A 82 14.86 -8.88 -19.46
CA LYS A 82 14.20 -8.62 -20.73
C LYS A 82 13.45 -7.29 -20.76
N GLU A 83 12.77 -6.94 -19.69
CA GLU A 83 11.80 -5.83 -19.62
C GLU A 83 12.30 -4.66 -18.76
N GLY A 84 13.29 -4.91 -17.89
CA GLY A 84 13.79 -3.89 -16.96
C GLY A 84 14.33 -2.64 -17.62
N HIS A 85 15.00 -2.76 -18.78
CA HIS A 85 15.48 -1.63 -19.56
C HIS A 85 14.31 -0.77 -20.05
N MET A 86 13.29 -1.39 -20.65
CA MET A 86 12.10 -0.68 -21.13
C MET A 86 11.39 0.06 -19.99
N VAL A 87 11.19 -0.59 -18.85
CA VAL A 87 10.58 0.04 -17.66
C VAL A 87 11.41 1.23 -17.18
N LYS A 88 12.74 1.07 -17.07
CA LYS A 88 13.65 2.12 -16.60
C LYS A 88 13.61 3.37 -17.48
N TYR A 89 13.44 3.21 -18.79
CA TYR A 89 13.43 4.33 -19.76
C TYR A 89 12.02 4.80 -20.12
N THR A 90 10.97 4.23 -19.53
CA THR A 90 9.59 4.72 -19.71
C THR A 90 9.47 6.15 -19.17
N ARG A 91 8.89 7.03 -19.98
CA ARG A 91 8.71 8.44 -19.62
C ARG A 91 7.96 8.56 -18.29
N GLY A 92 8.58 9.23 -17.32
CA GLY A 92 8.02 9.42 -15.99
C GLY A 92 8.62 8.50 -14.93
N VAL A 93 9.27 7.41 -15.29
CA VAL A 93 10.06 6.58 -14.39
C VAL A 93 11.36 7.28 -14.04
N LYS A 94 11.78 7.18 -12.79
CA LYS A 94 13.12 7.60 -12.34
C LYS A 94 14.05 6.40 -12.22
N TYR A 95 13.61 5.34 -11.55
CA TYR A 95 14.36 4.08 -11.43
C TYR A 95 13.48 2.96 -10.87
N ILE A 96 13.93 1.73 -11.05
CA ILE A 96 13.44 0.56 -10.30
C ILE A 96 14.19 0.55 -8.97
N VAL A 97 13.49 0.35 -7.85
CA VAL A 97 14.09 0.38 -6.50
C VAL A 97 15.20 -0.67 -6.39
N GLY A 98 16.34 -0.25 -5.86
CA GLY A 98 17.59 -1.03 -5.85
C GLY A 98 18.52 -0.70 -7.03
N LYS A 99 18.07 0.11 -8.00
CA LYS A 99 18.84 0.59 -9.17
C LYS A 99 19.55 -0.52 -9.93
N GLU A 100 20.85 -0.72 -9.68
CA GLU A 100 21.68 -1.72 -10.37
C GLU A 100 21.43 -3.14 -9.89
N ASN A 101 20.96 -3.28 -8.65
CA ASN A 101 20.54 -4.56 -8.09
C ASN A 101 19.09 -4.49 -7.57
N PRO A 102 18.08 -4.44 -8.45
CA PRO A 102 16.69 -4.32 -8.08
C PRO A 102 16.26 -5.46 -7.15
N MET A 103 15.63 -5.07 -6.03
CA MET A 103 15.09 -6.02 -5.07
C MET A 103 13.67 -6.40 -5.44
N THR A 104 13.38 -7.70 -5.41
CA THR A 104 12.01 -8.20 -5.60
C THR A 104 11.14 -7.87 -4.40
N VAL A 105 9.88 -7.57 -4.67
CA VAL A 105 8.86 -7.41 -3.63
C VAL A 105 8.25 -8.78 -3.35
N PRO A 106 8.23 -9.25 -2.10
CA PRO A 106 7.61 -10.52 -1.73
C PRO A 106 6.15 -10.61 -2.16
N LEU A 107 5.75 -11.79 -2.67
CA LEU A 107 4.40 -12.00 -3.18
C LEU A 107 3.34 -11.84 -2.07
N GLU A 108 3.68 -12.15 -0.83
CA GLU A 108 2.83 -11.99 0.35
C GLU A 108 2.42 -10.53 0.54
N ILE A 109 3.34 -9.59 0.31
CA ILE A 109 3.05 -8.14 0.38
C ILE A 109 2.10 -7.75 -0.74
N ILE A 110 2.34 -8.20 -1.96
CA ILE A 110 1.48 -7.92 -3.12
C ILE A 110 0.08 -8.47 -2.89
N ASN A 111 -0.04 -9.71 -2.43
CA ASN A 111 -1.32 -10.34 -2.13
C ASN A 111 -2.05 -9.61 -1.00
N SER A 112 -1.36 -9.27 0.08
CA SER A 112 -1.94 -8.49 1.18
C SER A 112 -2.49 -7.13 0.75
N ILE A 113 -1.88 -6.50 -0.25
CA ILE A 113 -2.41 -5.27 -0.85
C ILE A 113 -3.63 -5.59 -1.71
N LYS A 114 -3.51 -6.59 -2.62
CA LYS A 114 -4.60 -6.99 -3.54
C LYS A 114 -5.87 -7.38 -2.78
N GLU A 115 -5.76 -8.11 -1.67
CA GLU A 115 -6.89 -8.52 -0.83
C GLU A 115 -7.68 -7.36 -0.21
N ARG A 116 -7.02 -6.22 -0.01
CA ARG A 116 -7.63 -5.02 0.58
C ARG A 116 -8.21 -4.07 -0.46
N LEU A 117 -8.00 -4.36 -1.75
CA LEU A 117 -8.49 -3.52 -2.83
C LEU A 117 -9.93 -3.84 -3.18
N GLU A 118 -10.76 -2.80 -3.26
CA GLU A 118 -12.03 -2.82 -3.96
C GLU A 118 -11.83 -2.13 -5.33
N GLY A 119 -11.60 -2.93 -6.37
CA GLY A 119 -11.05 -2.43 -7.64
C GLY A 119 -9.59 -1.97 -7.47
N GLU A 120 -9.31 -0.68 -7.64
CA GLU A 120 -7.97 -0.10 -7.42
C GLU A 120 -7.84 0.65 -6.09
N ILE A 121 -8.88 0.70 -5.27
CA ILE A 121 -8.97 1.59 -4.11
C ILE A 121 -9.10 0.78 -2.83
N ILE A 122 -8.27 1.10 -1.84
CA ILE A 122 -8.46 0.68 -0.46
C ILE A 122 -9.38 1.69 0.22
N ARG A 123 -10.52 1.24 0.68
CA ARG A 123 -11.42 2.08 1.48
C ARG A 123 -11.10 1.92 2.95
N GLN A 124 -10.94 3.04 3.63
CA GLN A 124 -10.93 3.04 5.09
C GLN A 124 -12.36 2.84 5.57
N ILE A 125 -12.73 1.62 5.89
CA ILE A 125 -14.02 1.33 6.53
C ILE A 125 -13.83 1.64 8.01
N PRO A 126 -14.68 2.51 8.61
CA PRO A 126 -14.65 2.72 10.06
C PRO A 126 -14.94 1.38 10.76
N GLU A 127 -14.20 1.08 11.81
CA GLU A 127 -14.49 -0.10 12.62
C GLU A 127 -15.95 -0.06 13.10
N ASN A 128 -16.64 -1.20 13.04
CA ASN A 128 -17.99 -1.30 13.55
C ASN A 128 -17.94 -1.34 15.10
N PHE A 129 -18.18 -0.19 15.69
CA PHE A 129 -18.29 -0.07 17.15
C PHE A 129 -19.70 -0.36 17.61
N LYS A 130 -19.82 -1.09 18.71
CA LYS A 130 -21.06 -1.32 19.46
C LYS A 130 -21.04 -0.48 20.73
N LYS A 131 -22.22 -0.05 21.17
CA LYS A 131 -22.34 0.66 22.46
C LYS A 131 -21.74 -0.20 23.57
N GLY A 132 -20.83 0.39 24.34
CA GLY A 132 -20.08 -0.29 25.39
C GLY A 132 -18.69 -0.77 24.95
N ASP A 133 -18.35 -0.74 23.67
CA ASP A 133 -16.99 -1.11 23.23
C ASP A 133 -15.97 -0.12 23.82
N ARG A 134 -14.87 -0.67 24.32
CA ARG A 134 -13.71 0.12 24.69
C ARG A 134 -12.94 0.53 23.45
N VAL A 135 -12.62 1.81 23.35
CA VAL A 135 -11.97 2.39 22.17
C VAL A 135 -10.74 3.20 22.57
N LEU A 136 -9.75 3.19 21.71
CA LEU A 136 -8.56 4.04 21.79
C LEU A 136 -8.72 5.19 20.81
N ILE A 137 -8.44 6.42 21.24
CA ILE A 137 -8.41 7.60 20.38
C ILE A 137 -7.04 7.70 19.72
N LYS A 138 -7.00 7.66 18.38
CA LYS A 138 -5.77 7.67 17.58
C LYS A 138 -5.24 9.07 17.28
N GLU A 139 -6.09 10.07 17.27
CA GLU A 139 -5.76 11.41 16.77
C GLU A 139 -6.46 12.50 17.61
N GLY A 140 -5.92 13.72 17.49
CA GLY A 140 -6.48 14.92 18.12
C GLY A 140 -5.98 15.16 19.54
N PRO A 141 -6.60 16.10 20.29
CA PRO A 141 -6.15 16.51 21.62
C PRO A 141 -6.21 15.39 22.67
N PHE A 142 -6.99 14.34 22.41
CA PHE A 142 -7.19 13.21 23.31
C PHE A 142 -6.53 11.92 22.76
N LYS A 143 -5.54 12.07 21.89
CA LYS A 143 -4.79 10.94 21.36
C LYS A 143 -4.23 10.09 22.50
N ASP A 144 -4.25 8.75 22.29
CA ASP A 144 -3.80 7.74 23.23
C ASP A 144 -4.64 7.59 24.53
N PHE A 145 -5.77 8.31 24.61
CA PHE A 145 -6.74 8.10 25.69
C PHE A 145 -7.74 6.99 25.34
N TYR A 146 -8.20 6.31 26.36
CA TYR A 146 -9.26 5.30 26.26
C TYR A 146 -10.63 5.90 26.60
N GLY A 147 -11.66 5.36 25.97
CA GLY A 147 -13.04 5.70 26.25
C GLY A 147 -13.99 4.57 25.90
N ILE A 148 -15.24 4.75 26.27
CA ILE A 148 -16.33 3.82 25.96
C ILE A 148 -17.18 4.41 24.84
N PHE A 149 -17.39 3.65 23.78
CA PHE A 149 -18.25 4.04 22.69
C PHE A 149 -19.73 4.01 23.12
N GLU A 150 -20.40 5.14 23.07
CA GLU A 150 -21.81 5.25 23.44
C GLU A 150 -22.76 5.27 22.23
N GLY A 151 -22.28 5.69 21.07
CA GLY A 151 -23.08 5.75 19.84
C GLY A 151 -22.52 6.70 18.80
N THR A 152 -23.27 6.90 17.73
CA THR A 152 -22.96 7.86 16.65
C THR A 152 -23.90 9.05 16.72
N VAL A 153 -23.43 10.22 16.29
CA VAL A 153 -24.26 11.40 16.14
C VAL A 153 -25.01 11.29 14.81
N PRO A 154 -26.36 11.30 14.82
CA PRO A 154 -27.15 11.19 13.58
C PRO A 154 -26.75 12.24 12.54
N GLY A 155 -26.54 11.79 11.29
CA GLY A 155 -26.17 12.68 10.18
C GLY A 155 -24.74 13.24 10.22
N LYS A 156 -23.93 12.82 11.18
CA LYS A 156 -22.51 13.22 11.30
C LYS A 156 -21.65 11.97 11.48
N GLU A 157 -20.47 12.00 10.89
CA GLU A 157 -19.47 10.92 11.07
C GLU A 157 -18.70 11.11 12.40
N ARG A 158 -19.44 11.39 13.46
CA ARG A 158 -18.93 11.57 14.82
C ARG A 158 -19.53 10.55 15.75
N SER A 159 -18.71 10.13 16.70
CA SER A 159 -19.07 9.20 17.75
C SER A 159 -19.10 9.91 19.10
N ILE A 160 -20.01 9.50 19.94
CA ILE A 160 -20.06 9.92 21.33
C ILE A 160 -19.22 8.92 22.12
N ILE A 161 -18.18 9.42 22.77
CA ILE A 161 -17.26 8.64 23.59
C ILE A 161 -17.30 9.15 25.02
N LEU A 162 -17.53 8.27 25.98
CA LEU A 162 -17.30 8.55 27.38
C LEU A 162 -15.82 8.35 27.69
N LEU A 163 -15.09 9.45 27.87
CA LEU A 163 -13.67 9.39 28.18
C LEU A 163 -13.45 8.85 29.59
N GLU A 164 -12.73 7.74 29.72
CA GLU A 164 -12.52 7.05 31.00
C GLU A 164 -11.80 7.94 32.01
N ALA A 165 -10.83 8.74 31.59
CA ALA A 165 -9.99 9.55 32.45
C ALA A 165 -10.74 10.67 33.20
N ILE A 166 -11.81 11.22 32.63
CA ILE A 166 -12.53 12.38 33.17
C ILE A 166 -14.05 12.19 33.29
N TYR A 167 -14.54 11.00 32.96
CA TYR A 167 -15.98 10.66 32.96
C TYR A 167 -16.85 11.68 32.17
N SER A 168 -16.27 12.25 31.12
CA SER A 168 -16.93 13.24 30.25
C SER A 168 -17.21 12.70 28.86
N ARG A 169 -18.34 13.12 28.28
CA ARG A 169 -18.70 12.77 26.91
C ARG A 169 -18.00 13.68 25.91
N LEU A 170 -17.40 13.08 24.90
CA LEU A 170 -16.74 13.76 23.79
C LEU A 170 -17.36 13.36 22.47
N ASN A 171 -17.43 14.30 21.55
CA ASN A 171 -17.80 14.03 20.17
C ASN A 171 -16.53 13.94 19.33
N ILE A 172 -16.16 12.72 18.97
CA ILE A 172 -14.93 12.42 18.23
C ILE A 172 -15.30 11.80 16.88
N GLU A 173 -14.49 12.05 15.86
CA GLU A 173 -14.68 11.45 14.56
C GLU A 173 -14.49 9.92 14.64
N ILE A 174 -15.42 9.18 14.02
CA ILE A 174 -15.42 7.72 14.10
C ILE A 174 -14.13 7.11 13.55
N PHE A 175 -13.51 7.72 12.54
CA PHE A 175 -12.24 7.29 11.94
C PHE A 175 -11.02 7.50 12.84
N SER A 176 -11.15 8.37 13.85
CA SER A 176 -10.10 8.60 14.87
C SER A 176 -10.14 7.58 16.01
N LEU A 177 -11.00 6.57 15.94
CA LEU A 177 -11.14 5.53 16.94
C LEU A 177 -10.57 4.21 16.45
N LYS A 178 -10.18 3.36 17.41
CA LYS A 178 -9.77 1.96 17.23
C LYS A 178 -10.33 1.15 18.39
N LYS A 179 -10.73 -0.10 18.16
CA LYS A 179 -11.03 -1.04 19.27
C LYS A 179 -9.79 -1.25 20.11
N ALA A 180 -9.99 -1.15 21.43
CA ALA A 180 -8.93 -1.34 22.41
C ALA A 180 -8.72 -2.83 22.72
#